data_3fb9781e9f279a424783b0a79a7868a9
#
_entry.id   3fb9781e9f279a424783b0a79a7868a9
#
_cell.length_a   1.000
_cell.length_b   1.000
_cell.length_c   1.000
_cell.angle_alpha   90.00
_cell.angle_beta   90.00
_cell.angle_gamma   90.00
#
_symmetry.space_group_name_H-M   'P 1'
#
loop_
_entity.id
_entity.type
_entity.pdbx_description
1 polymer ?
#
loop_
_entity_poly.entity_id
_entity_poly.type
_entity_poly.pdbx_seq_one_letter_code
_entity_poly.pdbx_strand_id
1 'polypeptide(L)'
;VVAQKTPCSFDVSVWEFFWPFIAGAKLVMAEPETHRDPLAMQQFFAEYGVTTTHFVPSMLAAFVASLTPQTARQNCATLKQVFCSGEALPADLCREWQQLTSVPLHNLYGPTEAAVDVSWYPAFGEELAQVRGSSVPIGYPVWNTGLRILDAMMHPVPPGVAGDLYLTGIQLAQGYLGRPD
;
A
#
# COMPACT_ATOMS: atom_id res chain seq x y z
N VAL A 1 -10.06 10.67 8.49
CA VAL A 1 -9.47 9.99 9.66
C VAL A 1 -8.49 8.95 9.16
N VAL A 2 -7.21 9.08 9.53
CA VAL A 2 -6.16 8.12 9.17
C VAL A 2 -5.90 7.20 10.36
N ALA A 3 -5.81 5.89 10.10
CA ALA A 3 -5.45 4.90 11.09
C ALA A 3 -3.92 4.79 11.20
N GLN A 4 -3.39 4.96 12.40
CA GLN A 4 -2.04 4.55 12.74
C GLN A 4 -2.10 3.19 13.45
N LYS A 5 -1.58 2.17 12.81
CA LYS A 5 -1.58 0.78 13.30
C LYS A 5 -0.30 0.02 12.95
N THR A 6 0.48 0.56 12.02
CA THR A 6 1.74 -0.06 11.61
C THR A 6 2.79 0.16 12.69
N PRO A 7 3.50 -0.89 13.14
CA PRO A 7 4.60 -0.73 14.09
C PRO A 7 5.63 0.27 13.58
N CYS A 8 6.10 1.17 14.46
CA CYS A 8 7.05 2.23 14.05
C CYS A 8 8.45 1.74 13.63
N SER A 9 8.71 0.44 13.74
CA SER A 9 9.88 -0.20 13.13
C SER A 9 9.79 -0.36 11.62
N PHE A 10 8.61 -0.20 11.02
CA PHE A 10 8.39 -0.19 9.59
C PHE A 10 8.20 1.24 9.09
N ASP A 11 8.86 1.59 7.99
CA ASP A 11 8.86 2.94 7.43
C ASP A 11 7.49 3.41 6.92
N VAL A 12 6.60 2.50 6.53
CA VAL A 12 5.19 2.81 6.23
C VAL A 12 4.51 3.58 7.36
N SER A 13 4.89 3.34 8.63
CA SER A 13 4.32 4.07 9.77
C SER A 13 4.56 5.58 9.69
N VAL A 14 5.58 6.03 8.98
CA VAL A 14 5.96 7.44 8.87
C VAL A 14 4.83 8.26 8.27
N TRP A 15 4.25 7.83 7.16
CA TRP A 15 3.15 8.58 6.56
C TRP A 15 1.85 8.44 7.37
N GLU A 16 1.62 7.33 8.08
CA GLU A 16 0.48 7.20 9.00
C GLU A 16 0.54 8.28 10.09
N PHE A 17 1.74 8.59 10.61
CA PHE A 17 1.92 9.63 11.62
C PHE A 17 1.84 11.05 11.08
N PHE A 18 2.49 11.35 9.96
CA PHE A 18 2.72 12.73 9.51
C PHE A 18 1.73 13.23 8.48
N TRP A 19 1.27 12.38 7.55
CA TRP A 19 0.33 12.80 6.52
C TRP A 19 -0.99 13.39 7.05
N PRO A 20 -1.61 12.86 8.11
CA PRO A 20 -2.82 13.45 8.67
C PRO A 20 -2.65 14.92 9.04
N PHE A 21 -1.53 15.28 9.64
CA PHE A 21 -1.26 16.67 10.05
C PHE A 21 -1.01 17.59 8.85
N ILE A 22 -0.31 17.11 7.84
CA ILE A 22 -0.09 17.86 6.59
C ILE A 22 -1.42 18.13 5.87
N ALA A 23 -2.33 17.16 5.90
CA ALA A 23 -3.64 17.23 5.25
C ALA A 23 -4.74 17.86 6.12
N GLY A 24 -4.43 18.29 7.36
CA GLY A 24 -5.44 18.79 8.30
C GLY A 24 -6.47 17.72 8.70
N ALA A 25 -6.06 16.46 8.71
CA ALA A 25 -6.90 15.30 9.02
C ALA A 25 -6.70 14.82 10.47
N LYS A 26 -7.63 13.98 10.94
CA LYS A 26 -7.55 13.33 12.24
C LYS A 26 -6.70 12.08 12.16
N LEU A 27 -5.79 11.91 13.11
CA LEU A 27 -5.07 10.67 13.38
C LEU A 27 -5.79 9.90 14.49
N VAL A 28 -5.99 8.60 14.32
CA VAL A 28 -6.38 7.66 15.37
C VAL A 28 -5.36 6.55 15.49
N MET A 29 -4.96 6.28 16.73
CA MET A 29 -3.98 5.25 17.04
C MET A 29 -4.69 3.98 17.47
N ALA A 30 -4.37 2.87 16.81
CA ALA A 30 -4.86 1.57 17.21
C ALA A 30 -4.14 1.08 18.48
N GLU A 31 -4.86 0.32 19.29
CA GLU A 31 -4.26 -0.39 20.42
C GLU A 31 -3.17 -1.37 19.92
N PRO A 32 -2.15 -1.64 20.75
CA PRO A 32 -1.15 -2.64 20.40
C PRO A 32 -1.79 -3.96 19.96
N GLU A 33 -1.20 -4.61 18.96
CA GLU A 33 -1.64 -5.89 18.37
C GLU A 33 -2.98 -5.85 17.59
N THR A 34 -3.75 -4.75 17.61
CA THR A 34 -4.99 -4.61 16.82
C THR A 34 -4.79 -4.96 15.34
N HIS A 35 -3.65 -4.59 14.77
CA HIS A 35 -3.32 -4.85 13.36
C HIS A 35 -3.25 -6.34 13.00
N ARG A 36 -3.08 -7.23 13.97
CA ARG A 36 -2.99 -8.70 13.78
C ARG A 36 -4.34 -9.40 13.86
N ASP A 37 -5.36 -8.73 14.40
CA ASP A 37 -6.70 -9.28 14.55
C ASP A 37 -7.67 -8.61 13.56
N PRO A 38 -8.12 -9.32 12.51
CA PRO A 38 -9.07 -8.78 11.54
C PRO A 38 -10.38 -8.30 12.15
N LEU A 39 -10.88 -8.92 13.22
CA LEU A 39 -12.12 -8.51 13.88
C LEU A 39 -11.92 -7.24 14.70
N ALA A 40 -10.81 -7.14 15.44
CA ALA A 40 -10.42 -5.92 16.14
C ALA A 40 -10.24 -4.75 15.15
N MET A 41 -9.64 -5.00 13.98
CA MET A 41 -9.52 -4.00 12.91
C MET A 41 -10.87 -3.53 12.38
N GLN A 42 -11.83 -4.44 12.17
CA GLN A 42 -13.18 -4.07 11.75
C GLN A 42 -13.87 -3.16 12.78
N GLN A 43 -13.80 -3.51 14.07
CA GLN A 43 -14.35 -2.72 15.16
C GLN A 43 -13.69 -1.35 15.24
N PHE A 44 -12.36 -1.30 15.15
CA PHE A 44 -11.58 -0.06 15.16
C PHE A 44 -11.99 0.89 14.02
N PHE A 45 -12.19 0.36 12.81
CA PHE A 45 -12.63 1.20 11.68
C PHE A 45 -14.03 1.78 11.90
N ALA A 46 -14.95 0.97 12.39
CA ALA A 46 -16.32 1.41 12.66
C ALA A 46 -16.38 2.42 13.81
N GLU A 47 -15.69 2.16 14.92
CA GLU A 47 -15.72 2.98 16.13
C GLU A 47 -15.14 4.38 15.89
N TYR A 48 -14.00 4.44 15.21
CA TYR A 48 -13.30 5.72 15.01
C TYR A 48 -13.59 6.41 13.67
N GLY A 49 -14.43 5.81 12.84
CA GLY A 49 -14.79 6.36 11.53
C GLY A 49 -13.57 6.50 10.62
N VAL A 50 -12.72 5.47 10.57
CA VAL A 50 -11.50 5.47 9.76
C VAL A 50 -11.84 5.65 8.29
N THR A 51 -11.14 6.56 7.61
CA THR A 51 -11.32 6.82 6.18
C THR A 51 -10.17 6.33 5.33
N THR A 52 -9.00 6.20 5.91
CA THR A 52 -7.77 5.84 5.22
C THR A 52 -6.94 4.89 6.07
N THR A 53 -6.51 3.80 5.49
CA THR A 53 -5.68 2.80 6.16
C THR A 53 -4.73 2.13 5.17
N HIS A 54 -3.71 1.47 5.70
CA HIS A 54 -2.74 0.67 4.96
C HIS A 54 -2.86 -0.81 5.37
N PHE A 55 -2.54 -1.70 4.46
CA PHE A 55 -2.31 -3.12 4.74
C PHE A 55 -1.07 -3.63 3.98
N VAL A 56 -0.36 -4.59 4.55
CA VAL A 56 0.41 -5.50 3.71
C VAL A 56 -0.57 -6.52 3.08
N PRO A 57 -0.35 -6.98 1.84
CA PRO A 57 -1.28 -7.86 1.14
C PRO A 57 -1.72 -9.11 1.92
N SER A 58 -0.81 -9.76 2.64
CA SER A 58 -1.13 -10.91 3.49
C SER A 58 -2.11 -10.58 4.62
N MET A 59 -1.99 -9.40 5.22
CA MET A 59 -2.95 -8.93 6.24
C MET A 59 -4.29 -8.51 5.63
N LEU A 60 -4.28 -7.89 4.43
CA LEU A 60 -5.51 -7.60 3.71
C LEU A 60 -6.27 -8.90 3.38
N ALA A 61 -5.58 -9.95 2.96
CA ALA A 61 -6.19 -11.25 2.68
C ALA A 61 -6.90 -11.82 3.94
N ALA A 62 -6.26 -11.76 5.11
CA ALA A 62 -6.87 -12.18 6.36
C ALA A 62 -8.08 -11.31 6.73
N PHE A 63 -7.99 -9.99 6.50
CA PHE A 63 -9.07 -9.05 6.73
C PHE A 63 -10.26 -9.33 5.81
N VAL A 64 -10.04 -9.50 4.51
CA VAL A 64 -11.06 -9.84 3.50
C VAL A 64 -11.74 -11.16 3.84
N ALA A 65 -10.97 -12.20 4.19
CA ALA A 65 -11.51 -13.50 4.58
C ALA A 65 -12.40 -13.43 5.84
N SER A 66 -12.23 -12.44 6.70
CA SER A 66 -13.06 -12.22 7.89
C SER A 66 -14.35 -11.42 7.61
N LEU A 67 -14.47 -10.82 6.42
CA LEU A 67 -15.62 -10.00 6.04
C LEU A 67 -16.76 -10.85 5.46
N THR A 68 -17.96 -10.46 5.82
CA THR A 68 -19.19 -10.82 5.09
C THR A 68 -19.72 -9.58 4.37
N PRO A 69 -20.61 -9.71 3.38
CA PRO A 69 -21.21 -8.53 2.74
C PRO A 69 -21.91 -7.58 3.73
N GLN A 70 -22.40 -8.11 4.86
CA GLN A 70 -23.01 -7.31 5.93
C GLN A 70 -21.96 -6.54 6.72
N THR A 71 -20.92 -7.22 7.22
CA THR A 71 -19.87 -6.57 8.02
C THR A 71 -19.03 -5.62 7.19
N ALA A 72 -18.82 -5.89 5.90
CA ALA A 72 -18.16 -4.96 4.97
C ALA A 72 -18.95 -3.64 4.89
N ARG A 73 -20.28 -3.71 4.70
CA ARG A 73 -21.12 -2.51 4.67
C ARG A 73 -21.18 -1.74 5.98
N GLN A 74 -21.03 -2.42 7.12
CA GLN A 74 -21.10 -1.79 8.44
C GLN A 74 -19.74 -1.23 8.87
N ASN A 75 -18.70 -2.05 8.80
CA ASN A 75 -17.41 -1.75 9.41
C ASN A 75 -16.43 -1.05 8.45
N CYS A 76 -16.68 -1.14 7.13
CA CYS A 76 -15.90 -0.41 6.12
C CYS A 76 -16.66 0.81 5.56
N ALA A 77 -17.82 1.18 6.11
CA ALA A 77 -18.69 2.23 5.59
C ALA A 77 -18.02 3.60 5.47
N THR A 78 -17.09 3.90 6.35
CA THR A 78 -16.39 5.18 6.39
C THR A 78 -15.09 5.20 5.56
N LEU A 79 -14.58 4.03 5.16
CA LEU A 79 -13.37 3.94 4.35
C LEU A 79 -13.58 4.62 2.99
N LYS A 80 -12.60 5.44 2.62
CA LYS A 80 -12.57 6.16 1.34
C LYS A 80 -11.46 5.64 0.43
N GLN A 81 -10.40 5.11 1.01
CA GLN A 81 -9.26 4.54 0.28
C GLN A 81 -8.45 3.62 1.18
N VAL A 82 -7.88 2.59 0.57
CA VAL A 82 -6.98 1.63 1.21
C VAL A 82 -5.71 1.55 0.39
N PHE A 83 -4.57 1.54 1.07
CA PHE A 83 -3.27 1.35 0.46
C PHE A 83 -2.70 -0.02 0.83
N CYS A 84 -2.01 -0.64 -0.13
CA CYS A 84 -1.24 -1.86 0.10
C CYS A 84 0.20 -1.67 -0.36
N SER A 85 1.16 -2.12 0.44
CA SER A 85 2.57 -2.18 0.06
C SER A 85 3.31 -3.27 0.84
N GLY A 86 4.60 -3.46 0.53
CA GLY A 86 5.49 -4.38 1.23
C GLY A 86 5.53 -5.81 0.69
N GLU A 87 4.53 -6.23 -0.09
CA GLU A 87 4.47 -7.54 -0.74
C GLU A 87 3.84 -7.40 -2.13
N ALA A 88 4.00 -8.41 -3.00
CA ALA A 88 3.27 -8.45 -4.26
C ALA A 88 1.76 -8.57 -3.99
N LEU A 89 0.97 -7.61 -4.48
CA LEU A 89 -0.48 -7.59 -4.27
C LEU A 89 -1.20 -8.49 -5.29
N PRO A 90 -1.85 -9.61 -4.84
CA PRO A 90 -2.54 -10.51 -5.74
C PRO A 90 -3.75 -9.84 -6.40
N ALA A 91 -3.89 -10.02 -7.72
CA ALA A 91 -5.01 -9.45 -8.48
C ALA A 91 -6.36 -10.03 -8.03
N ASP A 92 -6.40 -11.31 -7.64
CA ASP A 92 -7.64 -11.94 -7.15
C ASP A 92 -8.07 -11.36 -5.81
N LEU A 93 -7.14 -11.06 -4.91
CA LEU A 93 -7.46 -10.37 -3.65
C LEU A 93 -8.09 -8.99 -3.89
N CYS A 94 -7.58 -8.26 -4.89
CA CYS A 94 -8.18 -6.97 -5.27
C CYS A 94 -9.62 -7.14 -5.80
N ARG A 95 -9.88 -8.20 -6.57
CA ARG A 95 -11.23 -8.53 -7.08
C ARG A 95 -12.17 -8.92 -5.94
N GLU A 96 -11.72 -9.73 -5.00
CA GLU A 96 -12.48 -10.08 -3.79
C GLU A 96 -12.83 -8.84 -2.96
N TRP A 97 -11.86 -7.94 -2.76
CA TRP A 97 -12.08 -6.66 -2.09
C TRP A 97 -13.17 -5.83 -2.78
N GLN A 98 -13.12 -5.72 -4.10
CA GLN A 98 -14.13 -4.98 -4.89
C GLN A 98 -15.51 -5.63 -4.89
N GLN A 99 -15.62 -6.95 -4.72
CA GLN A 99 -16.91 -7.63 -4.57
C GLN A 99 -17.58 -7.31 -3.22
N LEU A 100 -16.78 -7.07 -2.17
CA LEU A 100 -17.26 -6.80 -0.82
C LEU A 100 -17.47 -5.30 -0.55
N THR A 101 -16.68 -4.45 -1.19
CA THR A 101 -16.65 -3.01 -0.94
C THR A 101 -16.54 -2.23 -2.25
N SER A 102 -16.95 -0.95 -2.24
CA SER A 102 -16.68 0.00 -3.32
C SER A 102 -15.44 0.87 -3.03
N VAL A 103 -14.69 0.55 -1.99
CA VAL A 103 -13.55 1.37 -1.54
C VAL A 103 -12.36 1.16 -2.47
N PRO A 104 -11.79 2.24 -3.04
CA PRO A 104 -10.59 2.17 -3.86
C PRO A 104 -9.41 1.53 -3.11
N LEU A 105 -8.73 0.61 -3.78
CA LEU A 105 -7.52 -0.05 -3.30
C LEU A 105 -6.35 0.39 -4.18
N HIS A 106 -5.26 0.83 -3.57
CA HIS A 106 -4.06 1.29 -4.26
C HIS A 106 -2.88 0.40 -3.89
N ASN A 107 -2.16 -0.06 -4.89
CA ASN A 107 -0.89 -0.76 -4.70
C ASN A 107 0.24 0.27 -4.69
N LEU A 108 1.06 0.24 -3.65
CA LEU A 108 2.27 1.05 -3.54
C LEU A 108 3.49 0.12 -3.52
N TYR A 109 4.61 0.61 -4.02
CA TYR A 109 5.86 -0.13 -4.01
C TYR A 109 7.02 0.82 -3.70
N GLY A 110 7.89 0.40 -2.81
CA GLY A 110 9.15 1.05 -2.51
C GLY A 110 9.98 0.25 -1.50
N PRO A 111 11.30 0.24 -1.65
CA PRO A 111 12.19 -0.22 -0.60
C PRO A 111 12.44 0.89 0.41
N THR A 112 12.78 0.52 1.63
CA THR A 112 13.13 1.47 2.71
C THR A 112 14.26 2.42 2.32
N GLU A 113 15.20 1.96 1.48
CA GLU A 113 16.30 2.76 0.94
C GLU A 113 15.85 3.89 0.01
N ALA A 114 14.58 3.90 -0.38
CA ALA A 114 13.96 4.95 -1.19
C ALA A 114 12.75 5.60 -0.49
N ALA A 115 12.77 5.66 0.83
CA ALA A 115 11.81 6.37 1.68
C ALA A 115 10.35 5.98 1.44
N VAL A 116 9.99 4.76 1.83
CA VAL A 116 8.66 4.15 1.90
C VAL A 116 8.14 3.68 0.55
N ASP A 117 7.67 4.56 -0.32
CA ASP A 117 7.03 4.18 -1.58
C ASP A 117 7.52 5.04 -2.74
N VAL A 118 7.88 4.41 -3.85
CA VAL A 118 8.42 5.05 -5.08
C VAL A 118 7.46 4.98 -6.25
N SER A 119 6.46 4.11 -6.19
CA SER A 119 5.44 4.00 -7.23
C SER A 119 4.07 3.65 -6.67
N TRP A 120 3.05 3.84 -7.50
CA TRP A 120 1.67 3.56 -7.17
C TRP A 120 0.90 3.00 -8.36
N TYR A 121 -0.10 2.16 -8.09
CA TYR A 121 -1.02 1.62 -9.07
C TYR A 121 -2.44 1.59 -8.53
N PRO A 122 -3.45 2.09 -9.27
CA PRO A 122 -4.85 1.99 -8.88
C PRO A 122 -5.35 0.56 -9.09
N ALA A 123 -5.39 -0.24 -8.02
CA ALA A 123 -5.77 -1.65 -8.04
C ALA A 123 -7.30 -1.82 -7.95
N PHE A 124 -8.06 -1.04 -8.71
CA PHE A 124 -9.53 -1.05 -8.75
C PHE A 124 -10.04 -0.60 -10.13
N GLY A 125 -11.35 -0.80 -10.38
CA GLY A 125 -12.01 -0.30 -11.59
C GLY A 125 -11.45 -0.88 -12.88
N GLU A 126 -11.31 -0.02 -13.88
CA GLU A 126 -10.85 -0.40 -15.23
C GLU A 126 -9.39 -0.87 -15.23
N GLU A 127 -8.53 -0.26 -14.44
CA GLU A 127 -7.13 -0.66 -14.32
C GLU A 127 -7.00 -2.10 -13.80
N LEU A 128 -7.76 -2.45 -12.76
CA LEU A 128 -7.77 -3.83 -12.27
C LEU A 128 -8.35 -4.81 -13.31
N ALA A 129 -9.37 -4.40 -14.07
CA ALA A 129 -9.95 -5.23 -15.11
C ALA A 129 -8.97 -5.57 -16.25
N GLN A 130 -7.96 -4.73 -16.48
CA GLN A 130 -6.92 -4.94 -17.48
C GLN A 130 -5.77 -5.83 -16.99
N VAL A 131 -5.65 -6.09 -15.69
CA VAL A 131 -4.59 -6.94 -15.13
C VAL A 131 -4.77 -8.38 -15.58
N ARG A 132 -3.76 -8.93 -16.27
CA ARG A 132 -3.72 -10.32 -16.77
C ARG A 132 -2.83 -11.24 -15.93
N GLY A 133 -1.95 -10.67 -15.12
CA GLY A 133 -1.04 -11.41 -14.24
C GLY A 133 -1.69 -11.86 -12.95
N SER A 134 -0.96 -12.64 -12.17
CA SER A 134 -1.37 -13.08 -10.82
C SER A 134 -1.32 -11.96 -9.78
N SER A 135 -0.50 -10.94 -10.00
CA SER A 135 -0.39 -9.74 -9.16
C SER A 135 -0.61 -8.47 -9.98
N VAL A 136 -1.02 -7.41 -9.30
CA VAL A 136 -1.13 -6.09 -9.94
C VAL A 136 0.26 -5.49 -10.17
N PRO A 137 0.41 -4.60 -11.18
CA PRO A 137 1.67 -3.90 -11.43
C PRO A 137 2.09 -3.02 -10.24
N ILE A 138 3.40 -2.70 -10.17
CA ILE A 138 3.90 -1.66 -9.26
C ILE A 138 3.55 -0.24 -9.74
N GLY A 139 3.16 -0.09 -11.00
CA GLY A 139 2.55 1.11 -11.56
C GLY A 139 3.51 2.20 -11.96
N TYR A 140 3.16 3.43 -11.61
CA TYR A 140 3.80 4.66 -12.06
C TYR A 140 4.63 5.29 -10.95
N PRO A 141 5.74 5.97 -11.27
CA PRO A 141 6.54 6.64 -10.25
C PRO A 141 5.76 7.76 -9.55
N VAL A 142 6.03 7.94 -8.25
CA VAL A 142 5.55 9.11 -7.52
C VAL A 142 6.36 10.36 -7.88
N TRP A 143 5.93 11.53 -7.39
CA TRP A 143 6.59 12.80 -7.65
C TRP A 143 8.08 12.77 -7.28
N ASN A 144 8.91 13.40 -8.13
CA ASN A 144 10.37 13.50 -7.97
C ASN A 144 11.12 12.15 -7.94
N THR A 145 10.50 11.09 -8.46
CA THR A 145 11.06 9.73 -8.53
C THR A 145 11.07 9.24 -9.96
N GLY A 146 12.06 8.45 -10.34
CA GLY A 146 12.15 7.79 -11.63
C GLY A 146 12.35 6.29 -11.48
N LEU A 147 11.67 5.53 -12.34
CA LEU A 147 11.82 4.09 -12.49
C LEU A 147 12.53 3.82 -13.83
N ARG A 148 13.60 3.07 -13.82
CA ARG A 148 14.34 2.70 -15.02
C ARG A 148 14.57 1.20 -15.05
N ILE A 149 14.26 0.58 -16.18
CA ILE A 149 14.57 -0.84 -16.41
C ILE A 149 15.81 -0.90 -17.30
N LEU A 150 16.88 -1.46 -16.75
CA LEU A 150 18.19 -1.48 -17.39
C LEU A 150 18.70 -2.91 -17.58
N ASP A 151 19.54 -3.12 -18.59
CA ASP A 151 20.30 -4.35 -18.79
C ASP A 151 21.55 -4.39 -17.91
N ALA A 152 22.30 -5.49 -18.00
CA ALA A 152 23.56 -5.68 -17.26
C ALA A 152 24.66 -4.66 -17.62
N MET A 153 24.52 -3.94 -18.72
CA MET A 153 25.42 -2.87 -19.14
C MET A 153 24.90 -1.48 -18.82
N MET A 154 23.82 -1.39 -18.01
CA MET A 154 23.17 -0.15 -17.62
C MET A 154 22.47 0.60 -18.77
N HIS A 155 22.14 -0.06 -19.87
CA HIS A 155 21.37 0.53 -20.95
C HIS A 155 19.87 0.29 -20.75
N PRO A 156 19.00 1.27 -21.08
CA PRO A 156 17.57 1.07 -21.04
C PRO A 156 17.11 -0.07 -21.96
N VAL A 157 16.29 -0.98 -21.45
CA VAL A 157 15.69 -2.05 -22.26
C VAL A 157 14.45 -1.57 -23.00
N PRO A 158 14.14 -2.13 -24.16
CA PRO A 158 12.89 -1.82 -24.88
C PRO A 158 11.66 -2.27 -24.10
N PRO A 159 10.47 -1.64 -24.33
CA PRO A 159 9.21 -2.08 -23.73
C PRO A 159 8.94 -3.57 -23.97
N GLY A 160 8.55 -4.28 -22.92
CA GLY A 160 8.29 -5.72 -22.93
C GLY A 160 9.51 -6.61 -22.73
N VAL A 161 10.70 -6.05 -22.64
CA VAL A 161 11.93 -6.77 -22.30
C VAL A 161 12.18 -6.64 -20.78
N ALA A 162 12.50 -7.77 -20.13
CA ALA A 162 12.87 -7.78 -18.72
C ALA A 162 14.29 -7.21 -18.50
N GLY A 163 14.48 -6.54 -17.37
CA GLY A 163 15.75 -6.01 -16.90
C GLY A 163 15.69 -5.72 -15.40
N ASP A 164 16.77 -5.17 -14.86
CA ASP A 164 16.83 -4.77 -13.45
C ASP A 164 16.16 -3.42 -13.24
N LEU A 165 15.39 -3.31 -12.14
CA LEU A 165 14.71 -2.06 -11.77
C LEU A 165 15.66 -1.16 -10.98
N TYR A 166 15.92 0.02 -11.53
CA TYR A 166 16.68 1.08 -10.89
C TYR A 166 15.77 2.23 -10.47
N LEU A 167 15.98 2.70 -9.26
CA LEU A 167 15.24 3.82 -8.67
C LEU A 167 16.10 5.08 -8.70
N THR A 168 15.52 6.20 -9.07
CA THR A 168 16.18 7.51 -9.06
C THR A 168 15.26 8.54 -8.42
N GLY A 169 15.80 9.52 -7.72
CA GLY A 169 15.00 10.59 -7.15
C GLY A 169 15.55 11.15 -5.84
N ILE A 170 14.84 12.16 -5.35
CA ILE A 170 15.22 12.91 -4.15
C ILE A 170 15.11 12.07 -2.87
N GLN A 171 14.30 11.03 -2.89
CA GLN A 171 14.00 10.22 -1.71
C GLN A 171 14.96 9.04 -1.50
N LEU A 172 16.01 8.91 -2.32
CA LEU A 172 17.02 7.87 -2.12
C LEU A 172 17.82 8.12 -0.85
N ALA A 173 18.00 7.07 -0.04
CA ALA A 173 18.86 7.10 1.13
C ALA A 173 20.33 7.23 0.70
N GLN A 174 21.16 7.76 1.60
CA GLN A 174 22.60 7.87 1.38
C GLN A 174 23.33 6.51 1.55
N GLY A 175 22.66 5.52 2.14
CA GLY A 175 23.18 4.20 2.44
C GLY A 175 23.06 3.84 3.92
N TYR A 176 23.58 2.69 4.30
CA TYR A 176 23.59 2.21 5.66
C TYR A 176 24.82 2.68 6.41
N LEU A 177 24.67 3.07 7.68
CA LEU A 177 25.78 3.51 8.53
C LEU A 177 26.84 2.40 8.64
N GLY A 178 28.10 2.76 8.30
CA GLY A 178 29.22 1.82 8.31
C GLY A 178 29.22 0.78 7.19
N ARG A 179 28.34 0.93 6.20
CA ARG A 179 28.25 0.06 5.01
C ARG A 179 28.20 0.93 3.76
N PRO A 180 29.39 1.25 3.20
CA PRO A 180 29.50 2.16 2.05
C PRO A 180 29.19 1.52 0.69
N ASP A 181 29.00 0.21 0.64
CA ASP A 181 28.73 -0.65 -0.52
C ASP A 181 27.24 -0.86 -0.80
#